data_033782dfdfabfe252eb874e3316833da
#
_entry.id   033782dfdfabfe252eb874e3316833da
#
_cell.length_a   1.000
_cell.length_b   1.000
_cell.length_c   1.000
_cell.angle_alpha   90.00
_cell.angle_beta   90.00
_cell.angle_gamma   90.00
#
_symmetry.space_group_name_H-M   'P 1'
#
loop_
_entity.id
_entity.type
_entity.pdbx_description
1 polymer ?
#
loop_
_entity_poly.entity_id
_entity_poly.type
_entity_poly.pdbx_seq_one_letter_code
_entity_poly.pdbx_strand_id
1 'polypeptide(L)'
;ITKEPETKSIKSTEVVKAVAMIKDVSMLNVSGGGMVGAPGSYAKVLAVLGKNDINVMMVSTAVSEANMSLVVRRGLLGRALSTLEIALLGRGLVSEITAEDDVCVIAAMGANMKGTLGVASRIFTAMAQKGINIRMIAQGSSELNISFVVKEKDGIAAVRAIHEEFKLDKV
;
A
#
# COMPACT_ATOMS: atom_id res chain seq x y z
N ILE A 1 -19.28 16.40 31.59
CA ILE A 1 -17.86 16.80 31.71
C ILE A 1 -17.07 15.62 31.22
N THR A 2 -16.73 15.62 29.92
CA THR A 2 -15.93 14.57 29.27
C THR A 2 -14.48 14.85 29.62
N LYS A 3 -13.83 13.95 30.37
CA LYS A 3 -12.38 14.02 30.60
C LYS A 3 -11.67 13.82 29.27
N GLU A 4 -10.89 14.81 28.85
CA GLU A 4 -9.93 14.64 27.76
C GLU A 4 -8.97 13.51 28.12
N PRO A 5 -8.68 12.58 27.20
CA PRO A 5 -7.67 11.55 27.44
C PRO A 5 -6.31 12.23 27.59
N GLU A 6 -5.63 11.98 28.69
CA GLU A 6 -4.25 12.39 28.90
C GLU A 6 -3.38 11.88 27.75
N THR A 7 -2.89 12.78 26.93
CA THR A 7 -1.93 12.47 25.86
C THR A 7 -0.60 12.11 26.53
N LYS A 8 -0.40 10.82 26.83
CA LYS A 8 0.92 10.32 27.24
C LYS A 8 1.90 10.65 26.13
N SER A 9 2.90 11.46 26.41
CA SER A 9 4.05 11.71 25.56
C SER A 9 4.81 10.40 25.34
N ILE A 10 4.43 9.65 24.30
CA ILE A 10 5.13 8.41 23.90
C ILE A 10 6.47 8.83 23.31
N LYS A 11 7.57 8.30 23.83
CA LYS A 11 8.91 8.55 23.27
C LYS A 11 8.90 8.15 21.79
N SER A 12 9.43 8.98 20.92
CA SER A 12 9.42 8.77 19.46
C SER A 12 10.01 7.43 19.01
N THR A 13 10.84 6.81 19.83
CA THR A 13 11.47 5.49 19.63
C THR A 13 10.54 4.29 19.87
N GLU A 14 9.31 4.52 20.36
CA GLU A 14 8.38 3.44 20.70
C GLU A 14 7.17 3.34 19.76
N VAL A 15 7.06 4.24 18.81
CA VAL A 15 5.88 4.34 17.92
C VAL A 15 5.91 3.25 16.86
N VAL A 16 6.95 3.23 16.03
CA VAL A 16 7.21 2.13 15.07
C VAL A 16 8.10 1.11 15.76
N LYS A 17 7.75 -0.16 15.68
CA LYS A 17 8.49 -1.27 16.32
C LYS A 17 9.21 -2.16 15.31
N ALA A 18 8.70 -2.26 14.11
CA ALA A 18 9.27 -3.07 13.06
C ALA A 18 9.04 -2.46 11.69
N VAL A 19 9.96 -2.74 10.79
CA VAL A 19 9.85 -2.44 9.36
C VAL A 19 10.12 -3.72 8.58
N ALA A 20 9.21 -4.06 7.69
CA ALA A 20 9.36 -5.19 6.79
C ALA A 20 9.50 -4.72 5.34
N MET A 21 10.32 -5.42 4.56
CA MET A 21 10.42 -5.28 3.12
C MET A 21 9.95 -6.57 2.46
N ILE A 22 8.95 -6.49 1.61
CA ILE A 22 8.40 -7.62 0.86
C ILE A 22 8.83 -7.47 -0.59
N LYS A 23 9.65 -8.40 -1.05
CA LYS A 23 10.15 -8.51 -2.44
C LYS A 23 9.30 -9.49 -3.24
N ASP A 24 9.67 -9.66 -4.51
CA ASP A 24 9.01 -10.58 -5.45
C ASP A 24 7.51 -10.31 -5.60
N VAL A 25 7.17 -9.03 -5.66
CA VAL A 25 5.82 -8.52 -5.88
C VAL A 25 5.76 -7.65 -7.12
N SER A 26 4.57 -7.51 -7.65
CA SER A 26 4.26 -6.59 -8.75
C SER A 26 3.02 -5.79 -8.40
N MET A 27 2.98 -4.56 -8.88
CA MET A 27 1.85 -3.67 -8.73
C MET A 27 1.06 -3.64 -10.03
N LEU A 28 -0.26 -3.76 -9.94
CA LEU A 28 -1.23 -3.61 -11.02
C LEU A 28 -2.06 -2.36 -10.75
N ASN A 29 -2.38 -1.63 -11.81
CA ASN A 29 -3.36 -0.56 -11.75
C ASN A 29 -4.47 -0.85 -12.77
N VAL A 30 -5.70 -0.94 -12.28
CA VAL A 30 -6.92 -1.14 -13.07
C VAL A 30 -7.69 0.16 -13.07
N SER A 31 -7.92 0.73 -14.24
CA SER A 31 -8.59 2.02 -14.37
C SER A 31 -9.68 2.02 -15.42
N GLY A 32 -10.69 2.86 -15.22
CA GLY A 32 -11.79 3.05 -16.15
C GLY A 32 -12.86 4.01 -15.65
N GLY A 33 -13.32 4.88 -16.54
CA GLY A 33 -14.43 5.80 -16.24
C GLY A 33 -15.73 5.07 -15.86
N GLY A 34 -15.93 3.85 -16.35
CA GLY A 34 -17.08 3.01 -15.99
C GLY A 34 -17.06 2.48 -14.54
N MET A 35 -15.97 2.65 -13.82
CA MET A 35 -15.88 2.29 -12.41
C MET A 35 -16.52 3.36 -11.50
N VAL A 36 -16.55 4.61 -11.95
CA VAL A 36 -17.04 5.76 -11.17
C VAL A 36 -18.53 5.61 -10.89
N GLY A 37 -18.91 5.61 -9.61
CA GLY A 37 -20.28 5.46 -9.15
C GLY A 37 -20.92 4.11 -9.49
N ALA A 38 -20.17 3.13 -10.01
CA ALA A 38 -20.69 1.83 -10.39
C ALA A 38 -20.66 0.85 -9.20
N PRO A 39 -21.81 0.45 -8.63
CA PRO A 39 -21.84 -0.46 -7.50
C PRO A 39 -21.14 -1.78 -7.82
N GLY A 40 -20.25 -2.21 -6.91
CA GLY A 40 -19.55 -3.47 -7.03
C GLY A 40 -18.41 -3.49 -8.06
N SER A 41 -17.96 -2.35 -8.59
CA SER A 41 -16.85 -2.27 -9.54
C SER A 41 -15.58 -2.94 -8.98
N TYR A 42 -15.15 -2.60 -7.77
CA TYR A 42 -14.00 -3.20 -7.09
C TYR A 42 -14.22 -4.69 -6.79
N ALA A 43 -15.44 -5.07 -6.41
CA ALA A 43 -15.77 -6.47 -6.14
C ALA A 43 -15.60 -7.34 -7.40
N LYS A 44 -15.94 -6.83 -8.59
CA LYS A 44 -15.75 -7.54 -9.87
C LYS A 44 -14.27 -7.77 -10.15
N VAL A 45 -13.42 -6.77 -9.94
CA VAL A 45 -11.96 -6.90 -10.13
C VAL A 45 -11.40 -7.98 -9.19
N LEU A 46 -11.71 -7.89 -7.89
CA LEU A 46 -11.23 -8.85 -6.89
C LEU A 46 -11.80 -10.26 -7.10
N ALA A 47 -13.07 -10.38 -7.53
CA ALA A 47 -13.67 -11.67 -7.82
C ALA A 47 -13.02 -12.40 -9.01
N VAL A 48 -12.61 -11.65 -10.04
CA VAL A 48 -11.88 -12.21 -11.19
C VAL A 48 -10.55 -12.79 -10.72
N LEU A 49 -9.79 -12.06 -9.89
CA LEU A 49 -8.52 -12.53 -9.35
C LEU A 49 -8.72 -13.75 -8.42
N GLY A 50 -9.69 -13.69 -7.51
CA GLY A 50 -9.98 -14.76 -6.56
C GLY A 50 -10.42 -16.07 -7.23
N LYS A 51 -11.25 -16.00 -8.28
CA LYS A 51 -11.67 -17.18 -9.07
C LYS A 51 -10.51 -17.87 -9.81
N ASN A 52 -9.40 -17.17 -9.97
CA ASN A 52 -8.18 -17.68 -10.62
C ASN A 52 -7.04 -17.93 -9.63
N ASP A 53 -7.37 -18.09 -8.33
CA ASP A 53 -6.43 -18.38 -7.24
C ASP A 53 -5.28 -17.35 -7.16
N ILE A 54 -5.57 -16.09 -7.43
CA ILE A 54 -4.62 -15.01 -7.34
C ILE A 54 -4.87 -14.24 -6.05
N ASN A 55 -3.97 -14.41 -5.07
CA ASN A 55 -4.02 -13.66 -3.83
C ASN A 55 -3.59 -12.21 -4.04
N VAL A 56 -4.42 -11.27 -3.59
CA VAL A 56 -4.11 -9.84 -3.56
C VAL A 56 -3.57 -9.49 -2.18
N MET A 57 -2.33 -9.00 -2.14
CA MET A 57 -1.61 -8.70 -0.88
C MET A 57 -1.92 -7.31 -0.34
N MET A 58 -2.20 -6.35 -1.23
CA MET A 58 -2.43 -4.96 -0.89
C MET A 58 -3.37 -4.33 -1.92
N VAL A 59 -4.26 -3.46 -1.46
CA VAL A 59 -5.23 -2.72 -2.29
C VAL A 59 -5.20 -1.26 -1.89
N SER A 60 -5.25 -0.37 -2.86
CA SER A 60 -5.46 1.07 -2.67
C SER A 60 -6.40 1.59 -3.73
N THR A 61 -7.31 2.46 -3.33
CA THR A 61 -8.29 3.11 -4.20
C THR A 61 -8.32 4.60 -3.93
N ALA A 62 -8.73 5.39 -4.92
CA ALA A 62 -8.92 6.82 -4.77
C ALA A 62 -10.43 7.16 -4.62
N VAL A 63 -10.72 8.31 -4.02
CA VAL A 63 -12.10 8.83 -3.90
C VAL A 63 -12.76 9.05 -5.26
N SER A 64 -11.95 9.23 -6.32
CA SER A 64 -12.44 9.34 -7.70
C SER A 64 -13.13 8.07 -8.21
N GLU A 65 -12.96 6.92 -7.51
CA GLU A 65 -13.44 5.60 -7.91
C GLU A 65 -13.00 5.14 -9.32
N ALA A 66 -12.19 5.93 -10.01
CA ALA A 66 -11.78 5.69 -11.40
C ALA A 66 -10.65 4.66 -11.52
N ASN A 67 -10.00 4.30 -10.42
CA ASN A 67 -8.90 3.36 -10.42
C ASN A 67 -8.81 2.53 -9.14
N MET A 68 -8.10 1.39 -9.26
CA MET A 68 -7.77 0.49 -8.17
C MET A 68 -6.35 -0.02 -8.38
N SER A 69 -5.48 0.22 -7.42
CA SER A 69 -4.13 -0.34 -7.42
C SER A 69 -4.04 -1.57 -6.53
N LEU A 70 -3.36 -2.60 -7.01
CA LEU A 70 -3.28 -3.92 -6.40
C LEU A 70 -1.82 -4.38 -6.35
N VAL A 71 -1.46 -5.13 -5.32
CA VAL A 71 -0.17 -5.83 -5.24
C VAL A 71 -0.41 -7.33 -5.22
N VAL A 72 0.29 -8.05 -6.10
CA VAL A 72 0.28 -9.50 -6.20
C VAL A 72 1.70 -10.07 -6.16
N ARG A 73 1.88 -11.37 -5.99
CA ARG A 73 3.17 -12.02 -6.19
C ARG A 73 3.63 -11.88 -7.63
N ARG A 74 4.92 -11.56 -7.84
CA ARG A 74 5.52 -11.35 -9.19
C ARG A 74 5.29 -12.53 -10.12
N GLY A 75 5.44 -13.76 -9.62
CA GLY A 75 5.19 -14.96 -10.40
C GLY A 75 3.74 -15.15 -10.87
N LEU A 76 2.79 -14.38 -10.32
CA LEU A 76 1.38 -14.42 -10.73
C LEU A 76 0.99 -13.27 -11.66
N LEU A 77 1.91 -12.31 -11.93
CA LEU A 77 1.60 -11.11 -12.70
C LEU A 77 1.00 -11.42 -14.08
N GLY A 78 1.64 -12.27 -14.87
CA GLY A 78 1.16 -12.61 -16.22
C GLY A 78 -0.25 -13.21 -16.20
N ARG A 79 -0.53 -14.11 -15.25
CA ARG A 79 -1.87 -14.70 -15.08
C ARG A 79 -2.88 -13.65 -14.62
N ALA A 80 -2.50 -12.75 -13.72
CA ALA A 80 -3.36 -11.67 -13.24
C ALA A 80 -3.73 -10.71 -14.37
N LEU A 81 -2.76 -10.28 -15.18
CA LEU A 81 -3.00 -9.42 -16.35
C LEU A 81 -3.96 -10.10 -17.34
N SER A 82 -3.62 -11.29 -17.84
CA SER A 82 -4.43 -11.98 -18.84
C SER A 82 -5.86 -12.21 -18.36
N THR A 83 -6.04 -12.58 -17.09
CA THR A 83 -7.37 -12.85 -16.53
C THR A 83 -8.22 -11.58 -16.43
N LEU A 84 -7.62 -10.48 -15.97
CA LEU A 84 -8.32 -9.19 -15.86
C LEU A 84 -8.64 -8.61 -17.25
N GLU A 85 -7.70 -8.69 -18.19
CA GLU A 85 -7.90 -8.22 -19.57
C GLU A 85 -9.06 -8.96 -20.25
N ILE A 86 -9.05 -10.29 -20.22
CA ILE A 86 -10.11 -11.12 -20.81
C ILE A 86 -11.48 -10.84 -20.17
N ALA A 87 -11.51 -10.68 -18.85
CA ALA A 87 -12.77 -10.57 -18.13
C ALA A 87 -13.36 -9.16 -18.15
N LEU A 88 -12.53 -8.12 -18.13
CA LEU A 88 -12.99 -6.76 -17.81
C LEU A 88 -12.62 -5.69 -18.85
N LEU A 89 -11.51 -5.87 -19.60
CA LEU A 89 -11.04 -4.83 -20.51
C LEU A 89 -12.00 -4.65 -21.70
N GLY A 90 -12.31 -3.39 -22.01
CA GLY A 90 -13.19 -3.06 -23.13
C GLY A 90 -14.67 -3.40 -22.95
N ARG A 91 -15.08 -3.80 -21.72
CA ARG A 91 -16.49 -4.15 -21.40
C ARG A 91 -17.24 -3.02 -20.69
N GLY A 92 -16.80 -1.78 -20.86
CA GLY A 92 -17.46 -0.60 -20.31
C GLY A 92 -17.08 -0.26 -18.88
N LEU A 93 -16.49 -1.19 -18.11
CA LEU A 93 -16.08 -0.96 -16.72
C LEU A 93 -14.62 -0.51 -16.65
N VAL A 94 -13.72 -1.28 -17.26
CA VAL A 94 -12.27 -1.09 -17.24
C VAL A 94 -11.81 -0.70 -18.65
N SER A 95 -11.04 0.38 -18.74
CA SER A 95 -10.47 0.87 -20.01
C SER A 95 -8.97 0.62 -20.13
N GLU A 96 -8.29 0.47 -19.00
CA GLU A 96 -6.84 0.29 -18.98
C GLU A 96 -6.39 -0.57 -17.81
N ILE A 97 -5.39 -1.42 -18.05
CA ILE A 97 -4.69 -2.18 -17.02
C ILE A 97 -3.20 -2.01 -17.26
N THR A 98 -2.48 -1.49 -16.26
CA THR A 98 -1.02 -1.33 -16.30
C THR A 98 -0.37 -2.11 -15.19
N ALA A 99 0.92 -2.42 -15.34
CA ALA A 99 1.69 -3.16 -14.32
C ALA A 99 3.11 -2.63 -14.17
N GLU A 100 3.64 -2.76 -12.95
CA GLU A 100 5.04 -2.53 -12.62
C GLU A 100 5.56 -3.74 -11.83
N ASP A 101 6.65 -4.35 -12.27
CA ASP A 101 7.22 -5.55 -11.66
C ASP A 101 8.54 -5.30 -10.90
N ASP A 102 9.13 -4.11 -11.04
CA ASP A 102 10.34 -3.66 -10.35
C ASP A 102 10.02 -2.90 -9.05
N VAL A 103 9.14 -3.44 -8.25
CA VAL A 103 8.65 -2.82 -7.02
C VAL A 103 8.81 -3.73 -5.80
N CYS A 104 8.81 -3.12 -4.61
CA CYS A 104 8.69 -3.82 -3.35
C CYS A 104 7.71 -3.09 -2.41
N VAL A 105 7.16 -3.81 -1.45
CA VAL A 105 6.32 -3.23 -0.39
C VAL A 105 7.17 -3.00 0.85
N ILE A 106 7.06 -1.82 1.43
CA ILE A 106 7.60 -1.48 2.74
C ILE A 106 6.42 -1.39 3.71
N ALA A 107 6.53 -2.04 4.86
CA ALA A 107 5.51 -1.99 5.90
C ALA A 107 6.14 -1.55 7.23
N ALA A 108 5.72 -0.41 7.74
CA ALA A 108 6.07 0.08 9.08
C ALA A 108 4.95 -0.30 10.05
N MET A 109 5.30 -0.95 11.16
CA MET A 109 4.34 -1.54 12.10
C MET A 109 4.66 -1.15 13.54
N GLY A 110 3.61 -0.94 14.33
CA GLY A 110 3.76 -0.67 15.76
C GLY A 110 2.42 -0.47 16.46
N ALA A 111 2.25 -1.08 17.63
CA ALA A 111 1.04 -0.93 18.44
C ALA A 111 0.81 0.53 18.87
N ASN A 112 1.88 1.27 19.11
CA ASN A 112 1.82 2.68 19.54
C ASN A 112 1.64 3.66 18.38
N MET A 113 1.48 3.19 17.14
CA MET A 113 1.13 4.04 16.00
C MET A 113 -0.32 4.54 16.11
N LYS A 114 -1.20 3.70 16.69
CA LYS A 114 -2.62 4.01 16.82
C LYS A 114 -2.83 5.28 17.67
N GLY A 115 -3.53 6.26 17.09
CA GLY A 115 -3.83 7.55 17.71
C GLY A 115 -2.61 8.47 17.88
N THR A 116 -1.42 8.09 17.40
CA THR A 116 -0.22 8.93 17.48
C THR A 116 -0.15 9.84 16.27
N LEU A 117 -0.15 11.16 16.53
CA LEU A 117 -0.11 12.15 15.47
C LEU A 117 1.23 12.18 14.75
N GLY A 118 1.17 12.40 13.43
CA GLY A 118 2.35 12.67 12.60
C GLY A 118 3.16 11.45 12.19
N VAL A 119 2.74 10.22 12.49
CA VAL A 119 3.49 9.00 12.12
C VAL A 119 3.68 8.90 10.61
N ALA A 120 2.60 9.04 9.83
CA ALA A 120 2.65 9.03 8.37
C ALA A 120 3.54 10.16 7.83
N SER A 121 3.41 11.37 8.37
CA SER A 121 4.24 12.51 7.98
C SER A 121 5.74 12.21 8.17
N ARG A 122 6.14 11.65 9.31
CA ARG A 122 7.53 11.29 9.59
C ARG A 122 8.05 10.23 8.61
N ILE A 123 7.29 9.16 8.38
CA ILE A 123 7.65 8.11 7.42
C ILE A 123 7.87 8.71 6.02
N PHE A 124 6.92 9.49 5.53
CA PHE A 124 6.99 10.00 4.16
C PHE A 124 8.01 11.14 4.01
N THR A 125 8.26 11.93 5.05
CA THR A 125 9.35 12.91 5.07
C THR A 125 10.71 12.20 4.98
N ALA A 126 10.90 11.09 5.71
CA ALA A 126 12.13 10.29 5.60
C ALA A 126 12.34 9.75 4.18
N MET A 127 11.26 9.32 3.48
CA MET A 127 11.34 8.91 2.07
C MET A 127 11.74 10.08 1.17
N ALA A 128 11.10 11.24 1.33
CA ALA A 128 11.38 12.43 0.53
C ALA A 128 12.84 12.90 0.68
N GLN A 129 13.37 12.90 1.91
CA GLN A 129 14.76 13.26 2.19
C GLN A 129 15.79 12.33 1.51
N LYS A 130 15.44 11.08 1.27
CA LYS A 130 16.26 10.11 0.53
C LYS A 130 15.97 10.11 -0.99
N GLY A 131 15.11 10.99 -1.49
CA GLY A 131 14.71 11.03 -2.90
C GLY A 131 13.90 9.83 -3.36
N ILE A 132 13.24 9.13 -2.45
CA ILE A 132 12.46 7.91 -2.74
C ILE A 132 11.03 8.29 -3.08
N ASN A 133 10.59 7.93 -4.29
CA ASN A 133 9.21 8.14 -4.73
C ASN A 133 8.30 6.99 -4.27
N ILE A 134 7.13 7.34 -3.73
CA ILE A 134 6.11 6.39 -3.30
C ILE A 134 5.11 6.18 -4.43
N ARG A 135 4.84 4.92 -4.78
CA ARG A 135 3.97 4.52 -5.88
C ARG A 135 2.52 4.24 -5.44
N MET A 136 2.35 3.71 -4.23
CA MET A 136 1.07 3.32 -3.67
C MET A 136 1.16 3.37 -2.14
N ILE A 137 0.08 3.72 -1.47
CA ILE A 137 -0.02 3.76 -0.01
C ILE A 137 -1.29 3.02 0.40
N ALA A 138 -1.21 2.24 1.47
CA ALA A 138 -2.36 1.68 2.17
C ALA A 138 -2.16 1.74 3.67
N GLN A 139 -3.17 2.24 4.37
CA GLN A 139 -3.25 2.26 5.82
C GLN A 139 -4.68 1.88 6.22
N GLY A 140 -4.82 0.83 7.02
CA GLY A 140 -6.12 0.44 7.57
C GLY A 140 -6.52 1.32 8.76
N SER A 141 -7.81 1.35 9.08
CA SER A 141 -8.37 2.09 10.23
C SER A 141 -7.90 1.57 11.60
N SER A 142 -7.20 0.44 11.65
CA SER A 142 -6.53 -0.03 12.86
C SER A 142 -5.35 0.85 13.27
N GLU A 143 -4.76 1.58 12.30
CA GLU A 143 -3.58 2.45 12.46
C GLU A 143 -2.32 1.75 12.98
N LEU A 144 -2.30 0.40 12.98
CA LEU A 144 -1.18 -0.40 13.47
C LEU A 144 -0.08 -0.60 12.43
N ASN A 145 -0.35 -0.25 11.17
CA ASN A 145 0.51 -0.49 10.03
C ASN A 145 0.29 0.59 8.97
N ILE A 146 1.40 1.07 8.41
CA ILE A 146 1.41 1.84 7.17
C ILE A 146 2.24 1.05 6.16
N SER A 147 1.62 0.65 5.05
CA SER A 147 2.28 -0.03 3.95
C SER A 147 2.33 0.86 2.73
N PHE A 148 3.44 0.83 2.01
CA PHE A 148 3.61 1.60 0.78
C PHE A 148 4.54 0.88 -0.20
N VAL A 149 4.38 1.20 -1.48
CA VAL A 149 5.16 0.62 -2.58
C VAL A 149 6.20 1.62 -3.05
N VAL A 150 7.43 1.14 -3.23
CA VAL A 150 8.54 1.88 -3.84
C VAL A 150 9.18 1.04 -4.95
N LYS A 151 10.04 1.63 -5.77
CA LYS A 151 10.88 0.86 -6.69
C LYS A 151 11.75 -0.12 -5.89
N GLU A 152 11.96 -1.33 -6.41
CA GLU A 152 12.72 -2.38 -5.70
C GLU A 152 14.15 -1.95 -5.36
N LYS A 153 14.80 -1.18 -6.27
CA LYS A 153 16.13 -0.60 -6.04
C LYS A 153 16.21 0.32 -4.82
N ASP A 154 15.10 0.97 -4.46
CA ASP A 154 15.03 1.94 -3.36
C ASP A 154 14.64 1.28 -2.02
N GLY A 155 14.23 0.01 -2.04
CA GLY A 155 13.66 -0.68 -0.89
C GLY A 155 14.57 -0.73 0.33
N ILE A 156 15.86 -1.04 0.16
CA ILE A 156 16.83 -1.08 1.27
C ILE A 156 17.03 0.31 1.86
N ALA A 157 17.12 1.34 1.01
CA ALA A 157 17.26 2.71 1.46
C ALA A 157 16.02 3.18 2.22
N ALA A 158 14.83 2.78 1.78
CA ALA A 158 13.56 3.06 2.45
C ALA A 158 13.51 2.45 3.86
N VAL A 159 13.86 1.18 4.01
CA VAL A 159 13.93 0.51 5.32
C VAL A 159 14.90 1.22 6.24
N ARG A 160 16.11 1.53 5.77
CA ARG A 160 17.13 2.24 6.56
C ARG A 160 16.66 3.62 6.99
N ALA A 161 16.00 4.38 6.12
CA ALA A 161 15.49 5.70 6.43
C ALA A 161 14.45 5.66 7.57
N ILE A 162 13.57 4.65 7.59
CA ILE A 162 12.61 4.47 8.69
C ILE A 162 13.33 4.05 9.99
N HIS A 163 14.33 3.15 9.91
CA HIS A 163 15.14 2.76 11.06
C HIS A 163 15.85 3.97 11.68
N GLU A 164 16.48 4.84 10.86
CA GLU A 164 17.12 6.08 11.30
C GLU A 164 16.12 7.02 11.97
N GLU A 165 14.95 7.27 11.32
CA GLU A 165 13.93 8.20 11.79
C GLU A 165 13.31 7.78 13.13
N PHE A 166 13.03 6.49 13.31
CA PHE A 166 12.40 5.94 14.51
C PHE A 166 13.41 5.33 15.50
N LYS A 167 14.72 5.38 15.20
CA LYS A 167 15.82 4.87 16.06
C LYS A 167 15.65 3.41 16.46
N LEU A 168 15.28 2.56 15.50
CA LEU A 168 14.96 1.16 15.75
C LEU A 168 16.20 0.31 16.14
N ASP A 169 17.41 0.77 15.84
CA ASP A 169 18.67 0.08 16.16
C ASP A 169 19.10 0.24 17.64
N LYS A 170 18.29 0.90 18.46
CA LYS A 170 18.59 1.19 19.87
C LYS A 170 17.72 0.39 20.86
N VAL A 171 17.10 -0.70 20.39
CA VAL A 171 16.31 -1.60 21.24
C VAL A 171 17.05 -2.90 21.49
#